data_b9285fbfdf366a60b0573e8aadb3da1c
#
_entry.id   b9285fbfdf366a60b0573e8aadb3da1c
#
_cell.length_a   1.000
_cell.length_b   1.000
_cell.length_c   1.000
_cell.angle_alpha   90.00
_cell.angle_beta   90.00
_cell.angle_gamma   90.00
#
_symmetry.space_group_name_H-M   'P 1'
#
loop_
_entity.id
_entity.type
_entity.pdbx_description
1 polymer ?
#
loop_
_entity_poly.entity_id
_entity_poly.type
_entity_poly.pdbx_seq_one_letter_code
_entity_poly.pdbx_strand_id
1 'polypeptide(L)'
;MDALPVKRSTLFHWKKKFVQGGKTPEALNEKKRTPKNKRRRVWHPDTIAEIKRIRWEHPNLGKEKIYPILKAFSAERHLPCPQLKTIGRLIRDCGGLRVFPKKVRHNGAIVPVKCRKVLRKPKDFKVEYPGHLVAFDTIEKIIHGSRRYVITFEDIHTRFSFAWATTSHASLAAKEFFEYCRLVFPFPFAFVLTDNGSEFKKHFDEELRRLHLTHYHTYPKTPKMNAHVERFNRTIQEEFIDYHTGELLEVRAFNNRMIDWLIWYNTERVHYAFQNKLSPVQFMISLPQNILAKTGAESKDGWPYTTS
;
A
#
# COMPACT_ATOMS: atom_id res chain seq x y z
N MET A 1 40.07 9.90 -26.22
CA MET A 1 39.44 8.56 -26.02
C MET A 1 39.82 8.12 -24.61
N ASP A 2 38.94 8.28 -23.68
CA ASP A 2 39.18 7.86 -22.31
C ASP A 2 39.21 6.33 -22.25
N ALA A 3 40.34 5.79 -21.80
CA ALA A 3 40.55 4.36 -21.69
C ALA A 3 39.59 3.79 -20.64
N LEU A 4 38.81 2.79 -21.04
CA LEU A 4 37.96 2.07 -20.08
C LEU A 4 38.81 1.55 -18.91
N PRO A 5 38.41 1.76 -17.65
CA PRO A 5 39.19 1.35 -16.46
C PRO A 5 39.09 -0.15 -16.22
N VAL A 6 39.39 -0.96 -17.26
CA VAL A 6 39.26 -2.41 -17.22
C VAL A 6 40.60 -3.05 -17.60
N LYS A 7 41.02 -4.03 -16.80
CA LYS A 7 42.29 -4.78 -17.06
C LYS A 7 42.22 -5.48 -18.41
N ARG A 8 43.36 -5.47 -19.14
CA ARG A 8 43.49 -6.13 -20.44
C ARG A 8 43.03 -7.59 -20.44
N SER A 9 43.32 -8.34 -19.39
CA SER A 9 42.86 -9.72 -19.22
C SER A 9 41.32 -9.86 -19.18
N THR A 10 40.61 -8.90 -18.60
CA THR A 10 39.15 -8.88 -18.57
C THR A 10 38.58 -8.64 -19.96
N LEU A 11 39.18 -7.75 -20.76
CA LEU A 11 38.77 -7.51 -22.15
C LEU A 11 38.95 -8.76 -23.04
N PHE A 12 40.08 -9.50 -22.87
CA PHE A 12 40.30 -10.76 -23.58
C PHE A 12 39.24 -11.81 -23.16
N HIS A 13 38.91 -11.87 -21.87
CA HIS A 13 37.88 -12.80 -21.40
C HIS A 13 36.49 -12.46 -21.97
N TRP A 14 36.12 -11.19 -22.00
CA TRP A 14 34.88 -10.75 -22.62
C TRP A 14 34.85 -11.00 -24.12
N LYS A 15 35.93 -10.72 -24.84
CA LYS A 15 36.05 -11.03 -26.27
C LYS A 15 35.86 -12.53 -26.54
N LYS A 16 36.48 -13.39 -25.72
CA LYS A 16 36.31 -14.85 -25.83
C LYS A 16 34.86 -15.27 -25.58
N LYS A 17 34.22 -14.75 -24.54
CA LYS A 17 32.80 -15.01 -24.26
C LYS A 17 31.87 -14.55 -25.38
N PHE A 18 32.11 -13.36 -25.92
CA PHE A 18 31.34 -12.78 -27.02
C PHE A 18 31.42 -13.63 -28.28
N VAL A 19 32.61 -14.03 -28.66
CA VAL A 19 32.80 -14.89 -29.84
C VAL A 19 32.18 -16.28 -29.66
N GLN A 20 32.37 -16.91 -28.49
CA GLN A 20 31.78 -18.20 -28.16
C GLN A 20 30.25 -18.18 -28.02
N GLY A 21 29.69 -17.06 -27.69
CA GLY A 21 28.24 -16.88 -27.56
C GLY A 21 27.52 -16.36 -28.80
N GLY A 22 28.10 -16.54 -29.97
CA GLY A 22 27.46 -16.16 -31.23
C GLY A 22 27.47 -14.66 -31.52
N LYS A 23 28.40 -13.91 -30.91
CA LYS A 23 28.56 -12.45 -31.05
C LYS A 23 27.33 -11.64 -30.62
N THR A 24 26.57 -12.15 -29.64
CA THR A 24 25.42 -11.45 -29.07
C THR A 24 25.78 -10.73 -27.76
N PRO A 25 25.24 -9.54 -27.47
CA PRO A 25 25.48 -8.84 -26.20
C PRO A 25 25.08 -9.66 -24.95
N GLU A 26 24.08 -10.52 -25.09
CA GLU A 26 23.59 -11.42 -24.03
C GLU A 26 24.64 -12.43 -23.57
N ALA A 27 25.59 -12.76 -24.45
CA ALA A 27 26.72 -13.68 -24.14
C ALA A 27 27.65 -13.11 -23.07
N LEU A 28 27.67 -11.80 -22.88
CA LEU A 28 28.46 -11.11 -21.84
C LEU A 28 27.80 -11.12 -20.49
N ASN A 29 26.51 -11.41 -20.41
CA ASN A 29 25.78 -11.45 -19.13
C ASN A 29 26.37 -12.55 -18.23
N GLU A 30 26.46 -12.23 -16.93
CA GLU A 30 26.91 -13.21 -15.95
C GLU A 30 25.91 -14.38 -15.86
N LYS A 31 26.42 -15.59 -16.15
CA LYS A 31 25.63 -16.80 -15.93
C LYS A 31 25.37 -16.97 -14.43
N LYS A 32 24.14 -17.35 -14.07
CA LYS A 32 23.81 -17.68 -12.68
C LYS A 32 24.83 -18.69 -12.13
N ARG A 33 25.58 -18.29 -11.12
CA ARG A 33 26.59 -19.13 -10.43
C ARG A 33 25.98 -20.23 -9.54
N THR A 34 24.68 -20.41 -9.61
CA THR A 34 23.95 -21.42 -8.82
C THR A 34 24.24 -22.80 -9.40
N PRO A 35 24.68 -23.77 -8.60
CA PRO A 35 24.90 -25.14 -9.08
C PRO A 35 23.65 -25.70 -9.76
N LYS A 36 23.79 -26.29 -10.95
CA LYS A 36 22.68 -26.92 -11.68
C LYS A 36 22.04 -28.05 -10.86
N ASN A 37 22.86 -28.81 -10.14
CA ASN A 37 22.43 -29.89 -9.25
C ASN A 37 22.64 -29.48 -7.80
N LYS A 38 21.59 -29.07 -7.11
CA LYS A 38 21.62 -28.83 -5.67
C LYS A 38 21.42 -30.16 -4.96
N ARG A 39 22.45 -30.61 -4.18
CA ARG A 39 22.26 -31.72 -3.27
C ARG A 39 21.16 -31.37 -2.26
N ARG A 40 20.02 -32.06 -2.33
CA ARG A 40 18.98 -32.01 -1.30
C ARG A 40 19.21 -33.16 -0.35
N ARG A 41 19.44 -32.85 0.94
CA ARG A 41 19.48 -33.88 1.98
C ARG A 41 18.05 -34.43 2.12
N VAL A 42 17.91 -35.73 1.90
CA VAL A 42 16.67 -36.47 2.15
C VAL A 42 16.65 -36.79 3.66
N TRP A 43 15.58 -36.41 4.33
CA TRP A 43 15.38 -36.70 5.74
C TRP A 43 14.62 -38.02 5.88
N HIS A 44 14.85 -38.70 7.00
CA HIS A 44 14.18 -39.97 7.27
C HIS A 44 12.66 -39.78 7.25
N PRO A 45 11.89 -40.73 6.66
CA PRO A 45 10.44 -40.61 6.59
C PRO A 45 9.76 -40.42 7.95
N ASP A 46 10.26 -41.07 9.00
CA ASP A 46 9.74 -40.94 10.36
C ASP A 46 9.92 -39.55 10.93
N THR A 47 11.04 -38.89 10.64
CA THR A 47 11.26 -37.49 11.03
C THR A 47 10.23 -36.56 10.39
N ILE A 48 9.88 -36.81 9.13
CA ILE A 48 8.86 -36.04 8.40
C ILE A 48 7.47 -36.36 8.95
N ALA A 49 7.18 -37.64 9.21
CA ALA A 49 5.92 -38.07 9.78
C ALA A 49 5.69 -37.45 11.17
N GLU A 50 6.72 -37.44 12.02
CA GLU A 50 6.64 -36.85 13.35
C GLU A 50 6.40 -35.33 13.30
N ILE A 51 7.06 -34.58 12.39
CA ILE A 51 6.75 -33.17 12.18
C ILE A 51 5.29 -32.98 11.74
N LYS A 52 4.77 -33.83 10.88
CA LYS A 52 3.36 -33.80 10.45
C LYS A 52 2.43 -34.10 11.61
N ARG A 53 2.73 -35.12 12.43
CA ARG A 53 1.94 -35.50 13.62
C ARG A 53 1.86 -34.33 14.61
N ILE A 54 3.01 -33.75 14.99
CA ILE A 54 3.08 -32.62 15.91
C ILE A 54 2.26 -31.44 15.37
N ARG A 55 2.33 -31.19 14.07
CA ARG A 55 1.58 -30.10 13.41
C ARG A 55 0.09 -30.39 13.29
N TRP A 56 -0.30 -31.65 13.25
CA TRP A 56 -1.69 -32.06 13.28
C TRP A 56 -2.30 -31.89 14.67
N GLU A 57 -1.61 -32.35 15.70
CA GLU A 57 -2.05 -32.24 17.10
C GLU A 57 -2.03 -30.80 17.60
N HIS A 58 -0.99 -30.03 17.21
CA HIS A 58 -0.77 -28.64 17.62
C HIS A 58 -0.65 -27.73 16.39
N PRO A 59 -1.77 -27.34 15.77
CA PRO A 59 -1.75 -26.47 14.60
C PRO A 59 -0.98 -25.17 14.86
N ASN A 60 -0.18 -24.75 13.88
CA ASN A 60 0.63 -23.53 13.93
C ASN A 60 1.79 -23.52 14.94
N LEU A 61 2.13 -24.64 15.56
CA LEU A 61 3.34 -24.72 16.40
C LEU A 61 4.60 -24.40 15.57
N GLY A 62 5.39 -23.45 16.03
CA GLY A 62 6.59 -22.96 15.32
C GLY A 62 7.78 -23.91 15.45
N LYS A 63 8.76 -23.75 14.55
CA LYS A 63 9.99 -24.57 14.50
C LYS A 63 10.75 -24.65 15.82
N GLU A 64 10.77 -23.54 16.59
CA GLU A 64 11.49 -23.45 17.86
C GLU A 64 10.86 -24.33 18.95
N LYS A 65 9.53 -24.42 18.96
CA LYS A 65 8.76 -25.27 19.88
C LYS A 65 8.71 -26.73 19.43
N ILE A 66 8.80 -26.99 18.13
CA ILE A 66 8.88 -28.36 17.56
C ILE A 66 10.27 -28.97 17.83
N TYR A 67 11.32 -28.16 17.81
CA TYR A 67 12.70 -28.64 17.93
C TYR A 67 12.96 -29.51 19.17
N PRO A 68 12.61 -29.11 20.40
CA PRO A 68 12.85 -29.96 21.58
C PRO A 68 12.08 -31.28 21.52
N ILE A 69 10.84 -31.29 21.04
CA ILE A 69 10.02 -32.49 20.89
C ILE A 69 10.66 -33.42 19.87
N LEU A 70 11.06 -32.87 18.72
CA LEU A 70 11.68 -33.65 17.66
C LEU A 70 13.08 -34.15 18.05
N LYS A 71 13.81 -33.41 18.90
CA LYS A 71 15.11 -33.82 19.43
C LYS A 71 14.96 -35.06 20.33
N ALA A 72 13.97 -35.08 21.21
CA ALA A 72 13.68 -36.23 22.07
C ALA A 72 13.28 -37.46 21.23
N PHE A 73 12.36 -37.30 20.29
CA PHE A 73 11.94 -38.35 19.34
C PHE A 73 13.13 -38.90 18.51
N SER A 74 14.01 -38.01 18.03
CA SER A 74 15.20 -38.42 17.26
C SER A 74 16.20 -39.18 18.08
N ALA A 75 16.38 -38.82 19.36
CA ALA A 75 17.27 -39.51 20.29
C ALA A 75 16.78 -40.93 20.60
N GLU A 76 15.47 -41.09 20.85
CA GLU A 76 14.86 -42.39 21.14
C GLU A 76 15.00 -43.37 19.95
N ARG A 77 14.89 -42.87 18.71
CA ARG A 77 14.98 -43.69 17.51
C ARG A 77 16.36 -43.71 16.83
N HIS A 78 17.37 -43.16 17.46
CA HIS A 78 18.73 -43.02 16.89
C HIS A 78 18.76 -42.36 15.50
N LEU A 79 17.86 -41.38 15.24
CA LEU A 79 17.76 -40.66 14.01
C LEU A 79 18.47 -39.31 14.07
N PRO A 80 19.00 -38.78 12.96
CA PRO A 80 19.60 -37.45 12.93
C PRO A 80 18.51 -36.38 13.11
N CYS A 81 18.65 -35.51 14.13
CA CYS A 81 17.73 -34.42 14.35
C CYS A 81 18.02 -33.23 13.40
N PRO A 82 17.02 -32.69 12.67
CA PRO A 82 17.19 -31.53 11.84
C PRO A 82 17.41 -30.24 12.67
N GLN A 83 18.25 -29.35 12.15
CA GLN A 83 18.40 -28.00 12.75
C GLN A 83 17.16 -27.14 12.52
N LEU A 84 16.97 -26.08 13.33
CA LEU A 84 15.84 -25.15 13.29
C LEU A 84 15.48 -24.62 11.90
N LYS A 85 16.52 -24.22 11.10
CA LYS A 85 16.28 -23.75 9.73
C LYS A 85 15.70 -24.83 8.82
N THR A 86 16.12 -26.08 9.05
CA THR A 86 15.65 -27.24 8.27
C THR A 86 14.23 -27.61 8.68
N ILE A 87 13.91 -27.63 9.99
CA ILE A 87 12.54 -27.85 10.49
C ILE A 87 11.59 -26.83 9.86
N GLY A 88 11.97 -25.56 9.79
CA GLY A 88 11.16 -24.52 9.14
C GLY A 88 10.90 -24.78 7.64
N ARG A 89 11.87 -25.40 6.92
CA ARG A 89 11.67 -25.83 5.52
C ARG A 89 10.74 -27.04 5.45
N LEU A 90 10.98 -28.04 6.27
CA LEU A 90 10.13 -29.25 6.31
C LEU A 90 8.68 -28.91 6.64
N ILE A 91 8.43 -28.01 7.59
CA ILE A 91 7.09 -27.52 7.89
C ILE A 91 6.44 -26.90 6.65
N ARG A 92 7.20 -26.09 5.90
CA ARG A 92 6.70 -25.46 4.66
C ARG A 92 6.37 -26.49 3.60
N ASP A 93 7.22 -27.47 3.43
CA ASP A 93 7.06 -28.53 2.44
C ASP A 93 5.93 -29.51 2.81
N CYS A 94 5.61 -29.67 4.11
CA CYS A 94 4.58 -30.56 4.64
C CYS A 94 3.17 -29.95 4.81
N GLY A 95 2.87 -28.78 4.24
CA GLY A 95 1.53 -28.21 4.34
C GLY A 95 1.51 -26.73 4.69
N GLY A 96 2.69 -26.09 4.71
CA GLY A 96 2.84 -24.66 4.89
C GLY A 96 3.02 -24.20 6.34
N LEU A 97 3.42 -22.94 6.48
CA LEU A 97 3.81 -22.35 7.76
C LEU A 97 2.61 -22.06 8.67
N ARG A 98 1.44 -21.80 8.10
CA ARG A 98 0.22 -21.53 8.88
C ARG A 98 -0.96 -22.31 8.34
N VAL A 99 -1.71 -22.92 9.24
CA VAL A 99 -3.00 -23.53 8.99
C VAL A 99 -4.06 -22.59 9.58
N PHE A 100 -5.01 -22.17 8.76
CA PHE A 100 -6.12 -21.36 9.23
C PHE A 100 -7.32 -22.29 9.46
N PRO A 101 -7.97 -22.22 10.64
CA PRO A 101 -9.18 -22.97 10.86
C PRO A 101 -10.26 -22.52 9.88
N LYS A 102 -11.05 -23.47 9.37
CA LYS A 102 -12.23 -23.14 8.57
C LYS A 102 -13.18 -22.35 9.45
N LYS A 103 -13.52 -21.12 9.04
CA LYS A 103 -14.54 -20.34 9.72
C LYS A 103 -15.89 -20.97 9.45
N VAL A 104 -16.59 -21.35 10.51
CA VAL A 104 -17.93 -21.93 10.45
C VAL A 104 -18.91 -20.82 10.86
N ARG A 105 -19.95 -20.61 10.08
CA ARG A 105 -21.08 -19.76 10.47
C ARG A 105 -21.88 -20.42 11.58
N HIS A 106 -22.69 -19.66 12.32
CA HIS A 106 -23.56 -20.21 13.38
C HIS A 106 -24.52 -21.30 12.90
N ASN A 107 -24.85 -21.36 11.61
CA ASN A 107 -25.65 -22.41 10.97
C ASN A 107 -24.81 -23.63 10.49
N GLY A 108 -23.56 -23.76 10.91
CA GLY A 108 -22.70 -24.87 10.53
C GLY A 108 -22.07 -24.77 9.13
N ALA A 109 -22.44 -23.81 8.31
CA ALA A 109 -21.87 -23.67 6.96
C ALA A 109 -20.41 -23.20 6.98
N ILE A 110 -19.53 -23.90 6.26
CA ILE A 110 -18.12 -23.54 6.12
C ILE A 110 -18.01 -22.31 5.22
N VAL A 111 -17.43 -21.24 5.76
CA VAL A 111 -17.12 -20.03 4.97
C VAL A 111 -15.77 -20.23 4.29
N PRO A 112 -15.70 -20.27 2.96
CA PRO A 112 -14.42 -20.28 2.27
C PRO A 112 -13.66 -19.00 2.62
N VAL A 113 -12.41 -19.14 3.06
CA VAL A 113 -11.52 -17.99 3.28
C VAL A 113 -11.14 -17.44 1.91
N LYS A 114 -11.96 -16.54 1.37
CA LYS A 114 -11.57 -15.76 0.21
C LYS A 114 -10.54 -14.73 0.69
N CYS A 115 -9.27 -15.06 0.58
CA CYS A 115 -8.22 -14.04 0.63
C CYS A 115 -8.42 -13.14 -0.59
N ARG A 116 -9.09 -12.00 -0.43
CA ARG A 116 -9.09 -10.97 -1.47
C ARG A 116 -7.63 -10.56 -1.69
N LYS A 117 -7.14 -10.73 -2.91
CA LYS A 117 -5.86 -10.17 -3.31
C LYS A 117 -6.04 -8.65 -3.29
N VAL A 118 -5.46 -8.01 -2.29
CA VAL A 118 -5.43 -6.55 -2.19
C VAL A 118 -4.47 -6.04 -3.27
N LEU A 119 -4.96 -5.17 -4.13
CA LEU A 119 -4.14 -4.55 -5.18
C LEU A 119 -3.22 -3.51 -4.52
N ARG A 120 -1.92 -3.61 -4.81
CA ARG A 120 -0.91 -2.71 -4.26
C ARG A 120 -0.45 -1.73 -5.32
N LYS A 121 -0.26 -0.45 -4.92
CA LYS A 121 0.29 0.56 -5.82
C LYS A 121 1.68 0.10 -6.32
N PRO A 122 1.94 0.09 -7.64
CA PRO A 122 3.27 -0.17 -8.17
C PRO A 122 4.31 0.81 -7.62
N LYS A 123 5.54 0.36 -7.41
CA LYS A 123 6.60 1.21 -6.83
C LYS A 123 7.05 2.31 -7.77
N ASP A 124 6.97 2.07 -9.05
CA ASP A 124 7.33 2.95 -10.17
C ASP A 124 6.16 3.77 -10.69
N PHE A 125 4.99 3.74 -10.01
CA PHE A 125 3.81 4.49 -10.40
C PHE A 125 4.08 6.01 -10.32
N LYS A 126 4.02 6.65 -11.48
CA LYS A 126 4.17 8.11 -11.62
C LYS A 126 2.81 8.76 -11.81
N VAL A 127 2.58 9.82 -11.05
CA VAL A 127 1.38 10.64 -11.17
C VAL A 127 1.61 11.71 -12.24
N GLU A 128 0.74 11.80 -13.23
CA GLU A 128 0.99 12.61 -14.43
C GLU A 128 0.01 13.77 -14.60
N TYR A 129 -1.18 13.68 -14.02
CA TYR A 129 -2.24 14.67 -14.21
C TYR A 129 -3.16 14.73 -12.98
N PRO A 130 -3.97 15.80 -12.82
CA PRO A 130 -4.95 15.92 -11.74
C PRO A 130 -5.95 14.74 -11.73
N GLY A 131 -6.21 14.18 -10.56
CA GLY A 131 -7.10 13.03 -10.41
C GLY A 131 -6.50 11.68 -10.82
N HIS A 132 -5.28 11.64 -11.36
CA HIS A 132 -4.62 10.38 -11.72
C HIS A 132 -4.46 9.45 -10.52
N LEU A 133 -4.03 9.97 -9.37
CA LEU A 133 -3.98 9.25 -8.11
C LEU A 133 -4.44 10.16 -6.98
N VAL A 134 -5.52 9.77 -6.33
CA VAL A 134 -6.03 10.43 -5.13
C VAL A 134 -5.81 9.55 -3.91
N ALA A 135 -5.44 10.14 -2.79
CA ALA A 135 -5.18 9.42 -1.54
C ALA A 135 -6.21 9.79 -0.47
N PHE A 136 -6.62 8.79 0.31
CA PHE A 136 -7.51 8.94 1.45
C PHE A 136 -6.85 8.38 2.70
N ASP A 137 -7.13 9.02 3.82
CA ASP A 137 -6.66 8.60 5.14
C ASP A 137 -7.63 9.08 6.24
N THR A 138 -7.43 8.65 7.47
CA THR A 138 -8.29 9.03 8.59
C THR A 138 -7.46 9.44 9.81
N ILE A 139 -7.74 10.61 10.35
CA ILE A 139 -7.19 11.09 11.61
C ILE A 139 -8.19 10.73 12.71
N GLU A 140 -7.74 10.04 13.76
CA GLU A 140 -8.53 9.78 14.97
C GLU A 140 -8.11 10.74 16.07
N LYS A 141 -9.09 11.35 16.73
CA LYS A 141 -8.92 12.16 17.95
C LYS A 141 -9.82 11.63 19.06
N ILE A 142 -9.30 11.60 20.27
CA ILE A 142 -10.05 11.23 21.47
C ILE A 142 -10.19 12.48 22.33
N ILE A 143 -11.43 12.93 22.57
CA ILE A 143 -11.75 14.16 23.28
C ILE A 143 -12.74 13.80 24.39
N HIS A 144 -12.34 14.00 25.64
CA HIS A 144 -13.15 13.64 26.82
C HIS A 144 -13.75 12.22 26.74
N GLY A 145 -12.94 11.25 26.27
CA GLY A 145 -13.37 9.85 26.10
C GLY A 145 -14.21 9.56 24.84
N SER A 146 -14.60 10.58 24.09
CA SER A 146 -15.34 10.44 22.84
C SER A 146 -14.38 10.38 21.66
N ARG A 147 -14.58 9.40 20.77
CA ARG A 147 -13.80 9.30 19.51
C ARG A 147 -14.42 10.17 18.44
N ARG A 148 -13.58 10.88 17.73
CA ARG A 148 -13.92 11.68 16.54
C ARG A 148 -12.94 11.36 15.43
N TYR A 149 -13.41 11.41 14.21
CA TYR A 149 -12.63 11.06 13.04
C TYR A 149 -12.67 12.21 12.05
N VAL A 150 -11.53 12.53 11.46
CA VAL A 150 -11.43 13.45 10.32
C VAL A 150 -10.91 12.65 9.16
N ILE A 151 -11.78 12.39 8.19
CA ILE A 151 -11.39 11.70 6.96
C ILE A 151 -10.78 12.75 6.03
N THR A 152 -9.66 12.43 5.42
CA THR A 152 -8.87 13.34 4.60
C THR A 152 -8.69 12.81 3.19
N PHE A 153 -8.57 13.72 2.25
CA PHE A 153 -8.37 13.49 0.82
C PHE A 153 -7.27 14.41 0.31
N GLU A 154 -6.40 13.89 -0.55
CA GLU A 154 -5.41 14.69 -1.29
C GLU A 154 -5.27 14.17 -2.72
N ASP A 155 -5.34 15.06 -3.71
CA ASP A 155 -4.87 14.77 -5.06
C ASP A 155 -3.34 14.88 -5.11
N ILE A 156 -2.69 13.79 -5.48
CA ILE A 156 -1.23 13.69 -5.43
C ILE A 156 -0.54 14.59 -6.47
N HIS A 157 -1.21 14.98 -7.54
CA HIS A 157 -0.65 15.87 -8.56
C HIS A 157 -0.72 17.34 -8.16
N THR A 158 -1.89 17.80 -7.77
CA THR A 158 -2.17 19.22 -7.51
C THR A 158 -2.04 19.63 -6.05
N ARG A 159 -1.92 18.70 -5.12
CA ARG A 159 -1.97 18.94 -3.67
C ARG A 159 -3.28 19.53 -3.18
N PHE A 160 -4.32 19.54 -4.03
CA PHE A 160 -5.65 19.90 -3.60
C PHE A 160 -6.11 18.91 -2.54
N SER A 161 -6.57 19.44 -1.42
CA SER A 161 -6.90 18.64 -0.26
C SER A 161 -8.29 18.99 0.26
N PHE A 162 -8.98 17.98 0.79
CA PHE A 162 -10.27 18.14 1.43
C PHE A 162 -10.33 17.27 2.68
N ALA A 163 -11.13 17.67 3.66
CA ALA A 163 -11.28 16.94 4.91
C ALA A 163 -12.70 17.10 5.46
N TRP A 164 -13.16 16.10 6.20
CA TRP A 164 -14.48 16.12 6.82
C TRP A 164 -14.47 15.38 8.14
N ALA A 165 -14.92 16.04 9.20
CA ALA A 165 -15.05 15.43 10.50
C ALA A 165 -16.36 14.62 10.61
N THR A 166 -16.29 13.49 11.29
CA THR A 166 -17.42 12.59 11.53
C THR A 166 -17.32 11.93 12.90
N THR A 167 -18.45 11.48 13.42
CA THR A 167 -18.53 10.68 14.65
C THR A 167 -18.32 9.19 14.38
N SER A 168 -18.35 8.76 13.13
CA SER A 168 -18.35 7.36 12.71
C SER A 168 -17.10 6.98 11.96
N HIS A 169 -16.48 5.86 12.34
CA HIS A 169 -15.40 5.20 11.59
C HIS A 169 -15.92 4.11 10.63
N ALA A 170 -17.21 4.16 10.32
CA ALA A 170 -17.84 3.16 9.47
C ALA A 170 -17.49 3.40 7.99
N SER A 171 -17.44 2.32 7.23
CA SER A 171 -17.20 2.35 5.79
C SER A 171 -18.26 3.16 5.01
N LEU A 172 -19.45 3.36 5.58
CA LEU A 172 -20.47 4.23 5.01
C LEU A 172 -20.05 5.71 5.07
N ALA A 173 -19.50 6.15 6.21
CA ALA A 173 -19.01 7.54 6.35
C ALA A 173 -17.85 7.83 5.38
N ALA A 174 -16.96 6.87 5.17
CA ALA A 174 -15.90 7.00 4.17
C ALA A 174 -16.46 7.06 2.74
N LYS A 175 -17.52 6.31 2.43
CA LYS A 175 -18.22 6.39 1.15
C LYS A 175 -18.86 7.76 0.93
N GLU A 176 -19.59 8.28 1.92
CA GLU A 176 -20.21 9.61 1.86
C GLU A 176 -19.15 10.70 1.66
N PHE A 177 -18.05 10.62 2.39
CA PHE A 177 -16.92 11.53 2.21
C PHE A 177 -16.31 11.47 0.80
N PHE A 178 -16.17 10.27 0.26
CA PHE A 178 -15.70 10.08 -1.11
C PHE A 178 -16.62 10.76 -2.14
N GLU A 179 -17.93 10.67 -1.94
CA GLU A 179 -18.91 11.36 -2.78
C GLU A 179 -18.77 12.89 -2.69
N TYR A 180 -18.53 13.44 -1.50
CA TYR A 180 -18.21 14.86 -1.31
C TYR A 180 -16.92 15.27 -2.06
N CYS A 181 -15.86 14.47 -1.96
CA CYS A 181 -14.63 14.73 -2.68
C CYS A 181 -14.84 14.83 -4.20
N ARG A 182 -15.72 13.99 -4.76
CA ARG A 182 -16.06 14.03 -6.18
C ARG A 182 -16.88 15.25 -6.60
N LEU A 183 -17.56 15.89 -5.67
CA LEU A 183 -18.30 17.13 -5.92
C LEU A 183 -17.39 18.35 -5.86
N VAL A 184 -16.42 18.36 -4.93
CA VAL A 184 -15.55 19.53 -4.70
C VAL A 184 -14.31 19.53 -5.58
N PHE A 185 -13.82 18.36 -6.02
CA PHE A 185 -12.64 18.28 -6.88
C PHE A 185 -13.06 18.22 -8.36
N PRO A 186 -12.51 19.13 -9.21
CA PRO A 186 -13.06 19.35 -10.56
C PRO A 186 -12.64 18.28 -11.58
N PHE A 187 -11.76 17.36 -11.24
CA PHE A 187 -11.29 16.33 -12.17
C PHE A 187 -11.77 14.94 -11.79
N PRO A 188 -12.00 14.05 -12.78
CA PRO A 188 -12.35 12.66 -12.49
C PRO A 188 -11.19 11.91 -11.84
N PHE A 189 -11.52 10.96 -10.96
CA PHE A 189 -10.53 10.09 -10.35
C PHE A 189 -10.23 8.88 -11.24
N ALA A 190 -8.94 8.52 -11.40
CA ALA A 190 -8.53 7.30 -12.08
C ALA A 190 -8.14 6.19 -11.09
N PHE A 191 -7.33 6.51 -10.10
CA PHE A 191 -6.86 5.57 -9.09
C PHE A 191 -7.06 6.14 -7.69
N VAL A 192 -7.51 5.29 -6.78
CA VAL A 192 -7.69 5.64 -5.37
C VAL A 192 -6.69 4.88 -4.53
N LEU A 193 -5.96 5.56 -3.65
CA LEU A 193 -5.00 5.00 -2.71
C LEU A 193 -5.50 5.16 -1.28
N THR A 194 -5.55 4.08 -0.52
CA THR A 194 -5.81 4.10 0.91
C THR A 194 -4.79 3.25 1.66
N ASP A 195 -4.81 3.31 2.95
CA ASP A 195 -4.19 2.29 3.79
C ASP A 195 -5.05 1.00 3.81
N ASN A 196 -4.82 0.12 4.80
CA ASN A 196 -5.63 -1.09 4.99
C ASN A 196 -6.74 -0.90 6.03
N GLY A 197 -7.12 0.33 6.34
CA GLY A 197 -8.16 0.69 7.30
C GLY A 197 -9.49 -0.04 7.04
N SER A 198 -10.26 -0.26 8.09
CA SER A 198 -11.55 -0.96 7.98
C SER A 198 -12.62 -0.10 7.31
N GLU A 199 -12.51 1.22 7.44
CA GLU A 199 -13.37 2.24 6.85
C GLU A 199 -13.32 2.25 5.32
N PHE A 200 -12.17 1.93 4.74
CA PHE A 200 -11.99 1.86 3.27
C PHE A 200 -12.34 0.49 2.67
N LYS A 201 -13.09 -0.33 3.42
CA LYS A 201 -13.60 -1.64 2.97
C LYS A 201 -15.11 -1.55 2.73
N LYS A 202 -15.73 -2.67 2.40
CA LYS A 202 -17.18 -2.84 2.25
C LYS A 202 -17.80 -1.73 1.40
N HIS A 203 -18.55 -0.78 1.97
CA HIS A 203 -19.32 0.23 1.24
C HIS A 203 -18.44 1.16 0.40
N PHE A 204 -17.30 1.59 0.94
CA PHE A 204 -16.32 2.39 0.20
C PHE A 204 -15.77 1.61 -1.02
N ASP A 205 -15.29 0.41 -0.82
CA ASP A 205 -14.73 -0.45 -1.89
C ASP A 205 -15.83 -0.92 -2.89
N GLU A 206 -17.09 -1.04 -2.45
CA GLU A 206 -18.24 -1.31 -3.30
C GLU A 206 -18.54 -0.13 -4.21
N GLU A 207 -18.48 1.09 -3.70
CA GLU A 207 -18.67 2.31 -4.47
C GLU A 207 -17.58 2.52 -5.52
N LEU A 208 -16.31 2.31 -5.15
CA LEU A 208 -15.21 2.39 -6.12
C LEU A 208 -15.40 1.38 -7.26
N ARG A 209 -15.85 0.17 -6.94
CA ARG A 209 -16.15 -0.85 -7.98
C ARG A 209 -17.34 -0.46 -8.87
N ARG A 210 -18.38 0.13 -8.28
CA ARG A 210 -19.54 0.63 -9.04
C ARG A 210 -19.12 1.68 -10.06
N LEU A 211 -18.12 2.49 -9.70
CA LEU A 211 -17.57 3.55 -10.56
C LEU A 211 -16.40 3.07 -11.44
N HIS A 212 -16.08 1.78 -11.43
CA HIS A 212 -14.94 1.18 -12.15
C HIS A 212 -13.58 1.79 -11.78
N LEU A 213 -13.43 2.35 -10.57
CA LEU A 213 -12.19 2.92 -10.09
C LEU A 213 -11.27 1.86 -9.49
N THR A 214 -10.00 1.94 -9.83
CA THR A 214 -9.00 1.01 -9.28
C THR A 214 -8.59 1.42 -7.87
N HIS A 215 -8.79 0.53 -6.91
CA HIS A 215 -8.43 0.74 -5.51
C HIS A 215 -7.06 0.14 -5.19
N TYR A 216 -6.08 0.99 -4.96
CA TYR A 216 -4.76 0.61 -4.46
C TYR A 216 -4.70 0.73 -2.94
N HIS A 217 -3.97 -0.20 -2.32
CA HIS A 217 -3.66 -0.12 -0.90
C HIS A 217 -2.16 0.02 -0.68
N THR A 218 -1.77 0.71 0.40
CA THR A 218 -0.35 0.80 0.79
C THR A 218 0.18 -0.54 1.29
N TYR A 219 1.48 -0.77 1.15
CA TYR A 219 2.12 -1.92 1.77
C TYR A 219 2.17 -1.75 3.29
N PRO A 220 1.96 -2.82 4.07
CA PRO A 220 2.13 -2.75 5.52
C PRO A 220 3.53 -2.26 5.89
N LYS A 221 3.61 -1.34 6.86
CA LYS A 221 4.88 -0.78 7.37
C LYS A 221 5.73 -0.06 6.30
N THR A 222 5.08 0.60 5.33
CA THR A 222 5.77 1.36 4.28
C THR A 222 5.20 2.79 4.21
N PRO A 223 5.54 3.68 5.16
CA PRO A 223 4.97 5.04 5.25
C PRO A 223 5.19 5.85 3.98
N LYS A 224 6.32 5.67 3.28
CA LYS A 224 6.65 6.42 2.06
C LYS A 224 5.60 6.33 0.93
N MET A 225 4.70 5.34 0.97
CA MET A 225 3.68 5.19 -0.08
C MET A 225 2.49 6.13 0.07
N ASN A 226 2.20 6.60 1.30
CA ASN A 226 1.13 7.53 1.61
C ASN A 226 1.65 8.88 2.14
N ALA A 227 2.94 9.15 1.93
CA ALA A 227 3.64 10.30 2.49
C ALA A 227 2.98 11.66 2.19
N HIS A 228 2.22 11.76 1.11
CA HIS A 228 1.55 13.00 0.71
C HIS A 228 0.36 13.29 1.63
N VAL A 229 -0.60 12.36 1.73
CA VAL A 229 -1.75 12.55 2.62
C VAL A 229 -1.31 12.57 4.10
N GLU A 230 -0.28 11.79 4.49
CA GLU A 230 0.32 11.87 5.82
C GLU A 230 0.89 13.27 6.11
N ARG A 231 1.50 13.91 5.09
CA ARG A 231 1.97 15.28 5.20
C ARG A 231 0.82 16.27 5.35
N PHE A 232 -0.24 16.10 4.56
CA PHE A 232 -1.45 16.91 4.70
C PHE A 232 -2.08 16.71 6.08
N ASN A 233 -2.20 15.46 6.54
CA ASN A 233 -2.72 15.14 7.87
C ASN A 233 -1.95 15.83 8.99
N ARG A 234 -0.63 15.90 8.87
CA ARG A 234 0.18 16.67 9.82
C ARG A 234 -0.14 18.16 9.73
N THR A 235 -0.18 18.72 8.53
CA THR A 235 -0.44 20.15 8.32
C THR A 235 -1.80 20.55 8.88
N ILE A 236 -2.87 19.83 8.55
CA ILE A 236 -4.22 20.16 9.05
C ILE A 236 -4.32 19.97 10.58
N GLN A 237 -3.59 19.03 11.17
CA GLN A 237 -3.52 18.89 12.60
C GLN A 237 -2.82 20.10 13.25
N GLU A 238 -1.59 20.42 12.79
CA GLU A 238 -0.78 21.47 13.37
C GLU A 238 -1.36 22.88 13.11
N GLU A 239 -1.99 23.12 11.97
CA GLU A 239 -2.47 24.45 11.56
C GLU A 239 -3.97 24.68 11.88
N PHE A 240 -4.75 23.64 12.14
CA PHE A 240 -6.20 23.79 12.38
C PHE A 240 -6.76 22.90 13.50
N ILE A 241 -6.68 21.57 13.40
CA ILE A 241 -7.41 20.67 14.30
C ILE A 241 -7.00 20.87 15.76
N ASP A 242 -5.70 20.98 16.04
CA ASP A 242 -5.18 21.05 17.42
C ASP A 242 -5.59 22.36 18.12
N TYR A 243 -5.87 23.43 17.36
CA TYR A 243 -6.40 24.69 17.88
C TYR A 243 -7.91 24.66 18.11
N HIS A 244 -8.63 23.76 17.44
CA HIS A 244 -10.10 23.66 17.49
C HIS A 244 -10.59 22.34 18.06
N THR A 245 -9.75 21.61 18.80
CA THR A 245 -10.05 20.26 19.30
C THR A 245 -11.34 20.21 20.10
N GLY A 246 -11.62 21.21 20.93
CA GLY A 246 -12.87 21.28 21.72
C GLY A 246 -14.13 21.37 20.86
N GLU A 247 -14.05 22.04 19.72
CA GLU A 247 -15.18 22.20 18.79
C GLU A 247 -15.48 20.90 18.02
N LEU A 248 -14.54 19.98 17.95
CA LEU A 248 -14.71 18.69 17.27
C LEU A 248 -15.79 17.80 17.94
N LEU A 249 -16.24 18.14 19.15
CA LEU A 249 -17.40 17.51 19.77
C LEU A 249 -18.68 17.86 19.00
N GLU A 250 -18.79 19.10 18.50
CA GLU A 250 -19.89 19.59 17.67
C GLU A 250 -19.47 19.54 16.19
N VAL A 251 -19.48 18.33 15.60
CA VAL A 251 -18.92 18.04 14.27
C VAL A 251 -19.41 18.99 13.18
N ARG A 252 -20.68 19.46 13.27
CA ARG A 252 -21.23 20.38 12.26
C ARG A 252 -20.57 21.75 12.30
N ALA A 253 -20.44 22.32 13.49
CA ALA A 253 -19.79 23.62 13.69
C ALA A 253 -18.31 23.54 13.32
N PHE A 254 -17.63 22.46 13.74
CA PHE A 254 -16.25 22.19 13.37
C PHE A 254 -16.05 22.10 11.84
N ASN A 255 -16.91 21.36 11.13
CA ASN A 255 -16.83 21.24 9.68
C ASN A 255 -17.02 22.59 8.97
N ASN A 256 -17.94 23.44 9.41
CA ASN A 256 -18.11 24.77 8.82
C ASN A 256 -16.83 25.59 8.90
N ARG A 257 -16.18 25.59 10.07
CA ARG A 257 -14.92 26.32 10.26
C ARG A 257 -13.76 25.66 9.48
N MET A 258 -13.76 24.34 9.41
CA MET A 258 -12.75 23.60 8.64
C MET A 258 -12.88 23.87 7.15
N ILE A 259 -14.08 24.08 6.60
CA ILE A 259 -14.29 24.46 5.20
C ILE A 259 -13.60 25.80 4.91
N ASP A 260 -13.75 26.81 5.77
CA ASP A 260 -13.09 28.11 5.60
C ASP A 260 -11.56 27.97 5.57
N TRP A 261 -11.02 27.15 6.48
CA TRP A 261 -9.59 26.84 6.49
C TRP A 261 -9.15 26.09 5.21
N LEU A 262 -9.95 25.12 4.73
CA LEU A 262 -9.65 24.37 3.51
C LEU A 262 -9.73 25.22 2.25
N ILE A 263 -10.65 26.19 2.21
CA ILE A 263 -10.69 27.19 1.13
C ILE A 263 -9.38 27.96 1.12
N TRP A 264 -8.97 28.56 2.24
CA TRP A 264 -7.70 29.26 2.36
C TRP A 264 -6.51 28.35 1.99
N TYR A 265 -6.48 27.11 2.49
CA TYR A 265 -5.43 26.14 2.20
C TYR A 265 -5.28 25.88 0.69
N ASN A 266 -6.37 25.71 -0.02
CA ASN A 266 -6.35 25.40 -1.45
C ASN A 266 -6.18 26.63 -2.35
N THR A 267 -6.64 27.82 -1.94
CA THR A 267 -6.63 29.03 -2.80
C THR A 267 -5.50 29.99 -2.51
N GLU A 268 -5.02 30.06 -1.28
CA GLU A 268 -4.05 31.09 -0.85
C GLU A 268 -2.76 30.50 -0.32
N ARG A 269 -2.82 29.41 0.47
CA ARG A 269 -1.64 28.82 1.09
C ARG A 269 -0.68 28.27 0.04
N VAL A 270 0.51 28.86 -0.05
CA VAL A 270 1.54 28.38 -0.98
C VAL A 270 2.15 27.04 -0.50
N HIS A 271 2.56 26.21 -1.46
CA HIS A 271 3.06 24.87 -1.19
C HIS A 271 4.52 24.69 -1.60
N TYR A 272 5.29 23.98 -0.77
CA TYR A 272 6.68 23.62 -1.07
C TYR A 272 6.82 22.83 -2.37
N ALA A 273 5.82 21.99 -2.71
CA ALA A 273 5.79 21.26 -3.97
C ALA A 273 5.85 22.17 -5.20
N PHE A 274 5.41 23.43 -5.06
CA PHE A 274 5.41 24.48 -6.09
C PHE A 274 6.41 25.59 -5.73
N GLN A 275 7.50 25.26 -5.05
CA GLN A 275 8.57 26.17 -4.64
C GLN A 275 8.07 27.34 -3.77
N ASN A 276 6.98 27.14 -3.01
CA ASN A 276 6.30 28.16 -2.21
C ASN A 276 5.84 29.37 -3.03
N LYS A 277 5.42 29.17 -4.29
CA LYS A 277 4.95 30.23 -5.17
C LYS A 277 3.46 30.15 -5.48
N LEU A 278 2.90 28.96 -5.46
CA LEU A 278 1.52 28.70 -5.87
C LEU A 278 0.78 27.91 -4.78
N SER A 279 -0.50 28.18 -4.66
CA SER A 279 -1.45 27.35 -3.97
C SER A 279 -1.93 26.18 -4.88
N PRO A 280 -2.59 25.14 -4.34
CA PRO A 280 -3.15 24.05 -5.13
C PRO A 280 -4.02 24.53 -6.30
N VAL A 281 -4.95 25.45 -6.06
CA VAL A 281 -5.85 25.98 -7.09
C VAL A 281 -5.09 26.82 -8.12
N GLN A 282 -4.17 27.68 -7.69
CA GLN A 282 -3.32 28.44 -8.61
C GLN A 282 -2.47 27.52 -9.50
N PHE A 283 -1.94 26.43 -8.92
CA PHE A 283 -1.25 25.41 -9.70
C PHE A 283 -2.17 24.73 -10.71
N MET A 284 -3.40 24.34 -10.30
CA MET A 284 -4.38 23.75 -11.22
C MET A 284 -4.70 24.67 -12.41
N ILE A 285 -4.89 25.96 -12.14
CA ILE A 285 -5.18 26.96 -13.20
C ILE A 285 -3.99 27.14 -14.16
N SER A 286 -2.76 26.98 -13.66
CA SER A 286 -1.53 27.12 -14.46
C SER A 286 -1.21 25.90 -15.33
N LEU A 287 -1.98 24.81 -15.22
CA LEU A 287 -1.68 23.57 -15.93
C LEU A 287 -1.89 23.72 -17.44
N PRO A 288 -0.94 23.24 -18.26
CA PRO A 288 -1.04 23.31 -19.70
C PRO A 288 -2.15 22.37 -20.23
N GLN A 289 -2.75 22.73 -21.35
CA GLN A 289 -3.89 22.03 -21.97
C GLN A 289 -3.62 20.55 -22.26
N ASN A 290 -2.41 20.19 -22.64
CA ASN A 290 -2.03 18.79 -22.88
C ASN A 290 -2.06 17.90 -21.63
N ILE A 291 -1.91 18.49 -20.44
CA ILE A 291 -2.08 17.78 -19.16
C ILE A 291 -3.56 17.66 -18.83
N LEU A 292 -4.33 18.73 -19.04
CA LEU A 292 -5.77 18.73 -18.82
C LEU A 292 -6.48 17.74 -19.75
N ALA A 293 -6.06 17.61 -21.00
CA ALA A 293 -6.60 16.62 -21.94
C ALA A 293 -6.43 15.17 -21.45
N LYS A 294 -5.39 14.87 -20.67
CA LYS A 294 -5.20 13.53 -20.08
C LYS A 294 -6.23 13.16 -19.01
N THR A 295 -6.91 14.14 -18.44
CA THR A 295 -7.92 13.89 -17.39
C THR A 295 -9.21 13.26 -17.94
N GLY A 296 -9.44 13.27 -19.25
CA GLY A 296 -10.70 12.86 -19.86
C GLY A 296 -11.87 13.79 -19.49
N ALA A 297 -11.61 14.91 -18.84
CA ALA A 297 -12.59 15.96 -18.66
C ALA A 297 -12.81 16.58 -20.05
N GLU A 298 -13.94 16.24 -20.67
CA GLU A 298 -14.42 17.04 -21.81
C GLU A 298 -14.48 18.50 -21.34
N SER A 299 -13.98 19.41 -22.17
CA SER A 299 -14.13 20.84 -21.97
C SER A 299 -15.63 21.16 -22.01
N LYS A 300 -16.32 20.98 -20.89
CA LYS A 300 -17.58 21.64 -20.66
C LYS A 300 -17.22 23.11 -20.48
N ASP A 301 -17.51 23.91 -21.50
CA ASP A 301 -17.49 25.37 -21.44
C ASP A 301 -18.11 25.82 -20.13
N GLY A 302 -17.31 26.39 -19.25
CA GLY A 302 -17.77 26.92 -17.99
C GLY A 302 -16.92 26.57 -16.77
N TRP A 303 -15.64 26.94 -16.77
CA TRP A 303 -14.97 27.24 -15.50
C TRP A 303 -15.63 28.50 -14.91
N PRO A 304 -16.17 28.45 -13.66
CA PRO A 304 -16.88 29.59 -13.08
C PRO A 304 -15.95 30.77 -12.71
N TYR A 305 -14.69 30.79 -13.11
CA TYR A 305 -13.70 31.79 -12.76
C TYR A 305 -12.87 32.26 -13.97
N THR A 306 -13.52 32.56 -15.10
CA THR A 306 -12.92 33.50 -16.05
C THR A 306 -13.15 34.91 -15.52
N THR A 307 -12.16 35.45 -14.82
CA THR A 307 -12.10 36.91 -14.59
C THR A 307 -11.89 37.59 -15.92
N SER A 308 -12.93 38.28 -16.38
CA SER A 308 -12.83 39.36 -17.37
C SER A 308 -11.96 40.47 -16.85
#